data_0a91f7866271851f23a269f825268028
#
_entry.id   0a91f7866271851f23a269f825268028
#
_cell.length_a   1.000
_cell.length_b   1.000
_cell.length_c   1.000
_cell.angle_alpha   90.00
_cell.angle_beta   90.00
_cell.angle_gamma   90.00
#
_symmetry.space_group_name_H-M   'P 1'
#
loop_
_entity.id
_entity.type
_entity.pdbx_description
1 polymer ?
#
loop_
_entity_poly.entity_id
_entity_poly.type
_entity_poly.pdbx_seq_one_letter_code
_entity_poly.pdbx_strand_id
1 'polypeptide(L)'
;ILNRAGRWVRFAAMEMCALLLVLMCGLVILRGNFIRDTKTLLPLFASKHSDDFRAVLEQYGMGDYVSPEHIEAIADGRNVIVISMESMEKNILLCPHSLTPHLNRLRNEWHSIDIYPNNGRSWTSGSLYTSLTGFPAEFGIGGNQIFHTAVHSNISSIVDVFRKNDYRTIFIIGNAEFSGTRNILTTFHFDEIVDYL
;
A
#
# COMPACT_ATOMS: atom_id res chain seq x y z
N ILE A 1 -17.07 -65.42 -6.27
CA ILE A 1 -18.05 -64.47 -6.79
C ILE A 1 -18.07 -63.20 -5.88
N LEU A 2 -17.99 -63.31 -4.59
CA LEU A 2 -17.97 -62.18 -3.62
C LEU A 2 -16.80 -61.21 -3.82
N ASN A 3 -15.68 -61.64 -4.33
CA ASN A 3 -14.47 -60.82 -4.47
C ASN A 3 -14.51 -59.90 -5.73
N ARG A 4 -15.36 -60.20 -6.71
CA ARG A 4 -15.56 -59.36 -7.90
C ARG A 4 -16.49 -58.16 -7.60
N ALA A 5 -17.57 -58.38 -6.86
CA ALA A 5 -18.51 -57.32 -6.50
C ALA A 5 -17.82 -56.27 -5.60
N GLY A 6 -16.99 -56.68 -4.67
CA GLY A 6 -16.23 -55.75 -3.81
C GLY A 6 -15.22 -54.90 -4.56
N ARG A 7 -14.64 -55.37 -5.66
CA ARG A 7 -13.74 -54.57 -6.52
C ARG A 7 -14.52 -53.51 -7.28
N TRP A 8 -15.67 -53.82 -7.84
CA TRP A 8 -16.51 -52.88 -8.57
C TRP A 8 -17.01 -51.73 -7.66
N VAL A 9 -17.41 -52.07 -6.42
CA VAL A 9 -17.83 -51.06 -5.43
C VAL A 9 -16.69 -50.16 -5.07
N ARG A 10 -15.47 -50.66 -4.89
CA ARG A 10 -14.29 -49.80 -4.63
C ARG A 10 -13.92 -48.92 -5.81
N PHE A 11 -14.02 -49.46 -7.04
CA PHE A 11 -13.79 -48.65 -8.26
C PHE A 11 -14.81 -47.53 -8.39
N ALA A 12 -16.09 -47.81 -8.24
CA ALA A 12 -17.15 -46.80 -8.29
C ALA A 12 -17.00 -45.76 -7.17
N ALA A 13 -16.59 -46.15 -5.98
CA ALA A 13 -16.32 -45.22 -4.89
C ALA A 13 -15.12 -44.32 -5.18
N MET A 14 -14.05 -44.84 -5.79
CA MET A 14 -12.89 -44.05 -6.19
C MET A 14 -13.25 -43.02 -7.29
N GLU A 15 -14.02 -43.42 -8.30
CA GLU A 15 -14.47 -42.51 -9.36
C GLU A 15 -15.38 -41.43 -8.80
N MET A 16 -16.27 -41.76 -7.88
CA MET A 16 -17.15 -40.79 -7.22
C MET A 16 -16.35 -39.79 -6.36
N CYS A 17 -15.34 -40.27 -5.62
CA CYS A 17 -14.45 -39.38 -4.88
C CYS A 17 -13.65 -38.44 -5.81
N ALA A 18 -13.14 -38.96 -6.93
CA ALA A 18 -12.42 -38.14 -7.91
C ALA A 18 -13.32 -37.06 -8.53
N LEU A 19 -14.56 -37.42 -8.88
CA LEU A 19 -15.57 -36.46 -9.39
C LEU A 19 -15.91 -35.39 -8.35
N LEU A 20 -16.10 -35.76 -7.09
CA LEU A 20 -16.35 -34.83 -6.00
C LEU A 20 -15.16 -33.88 -5.77
N LEU A 21 -13.95 -34.38 -5.86
CA LEU A 21 -12.73 -33.57 -5.74
C LEU A 21 -12.63 -32.54 -6.88
N VAL A 22 -12.87 -32.95 -8.11
CA VAL A 22 -12.88 -32.04 -9.28
C VAL A 22 -13.97 -30.98 -9.13
N LEU A 23 -15.16 -31.37 -8.66
CA LEU A 23 -16.28 -30.46 -8.45
C LEU A 23 -15.98 -29.45 -7.34
N MET A 24 -15.38 -29.90 -6.23
CA MET A 24 -14.95 -29.02 -5.14
C MET A 24 -13.85 -28.07 -5.60
N CYS A 25 -12.83 -28.55 -6.31
CA CYS A 25 -11.80 -27.69 -6.90
C CYS A 25 -12.40 -26.65 -7.86
N GLY A 26 -13.32 -27.07 -8.71
CA GLY A 26 -14.05 -26.17 -9.61
C GLY A 26 -14.83 -25.09 -8.85
N LEU A 27 -15.53 -25.46 -7.79
CA LEU A 27 -16.27 -24.53 -6.94
C LEU A 27 -15.35 -23.54 -6.23
N VAL A 28 -14.21 -24.01 -5.73
CA VAL A 28 -13.19 -23.14 -5.09
C VAL A 28 -12.62 -22.15 -6.10
N ILE A 29 -12.30 -22.60 -7.30
CA ILE A 29 -11.80 -21.73 -8.39
C ILE A 29 -12.85 -20.69 -8.80
N LEU A 30 -14.12 -21.10 -8.94
CA LEU A 30 -15.20 -20.21 -9.39
C LEU A 30 -15.68 -19.24 -8.29
N ARG A 31 -15.74 -19.69 -7.03
CA ARG A 31 -16.17 -18.86 -5.89
C ARG A 31 -15.04 -18.11 -5.20
N GLY A 32 -13.81 -18.63 -5.31
CA GLY A 32 -12.64 -17.98 -4.77
C GLY A 32 -12.21 -16.78 -5.63
N ASN A 33 -11.42 -15.90 -5.04
CA ASN A 33 -10.79 -14.79 -5.75
C ASN A 33 -9.68 -15.24 -6.72
N PHE A 34 -9.43 -16.54 -6.84
CA PHE A 34 -8.31 -17.12 -7.58
C PHE A 34 -8.22 -16.62 -9.03
N ILE A 35 -9.35 -16.59 -9.77
CA ILE A 35 -9.37 -16.09 -11.15
C ILE A 35 -9.09 -14.59 -11.17
N ARG A 36 -9.65 -13.84 -10.22
CA ARG A 36 -9.43 -12.41 -10.10
C ARG A 36 -7.98 -12.12 -9.74
N ASP A 37 -7.46 -12.83 -8.76
CA ASP A 37 -6.10 -12.66 -8.28
C ASP A 37 -5.07 -13.08 -9.35
N THR A 38 -5.33 -14.16 -10.09
CA THR A 38 -4.50 -14.56 -11.22
C THR A 38 -4.52 -13.53 -12.34
N LYS A 39 -5.69 -12.98 -12.68
CA LYS A 39 -5.80 -11.91 -13.70
C LYS A 39 -5.07 -10.64 -13.28
N THR A 40 -4.98 -10.38 -11.99
CA THR A 40 -4.25 -9.23 -11.44
C THR A 40 -2.74 -9.51 -11.34
N LEU A 41 -2.36 -10.75 -11.04
CA LEU A 41 -0.95 -11.18 -10.94
C LEU A 41 -0.25 -11.32 -12.30
N LEU A 42 -0.95 -11.91 -13.28
CA LEU A 42 -0.35 -12.16 -14.59
C LEU A 42 0.24 -10.91 -15.27
N PRO A 43 -0.45 -9.75 -15.28
CA PRO A 43 0.11 -8.52 -15.81
C PRO A 43 1.35 -8.03 -15.07
N LEU A 44 1.46 -8.27 -13.76
CA LEU A 44 2.63 -7.86 -12.97
C LEU A 44 3.89 -8.66 -13.35
N PHE A 45 3.73 -9.94 -13.71
CA PHE A 45 4.83 -10.77 -14.21
C PHE A 45 5.12 -10.51 -15.70
N ALA A 46 4.12 -10.05 -16.45
CA ALA A 46 4.24 -9.78 -17.88
C ALA A 46 4.61 -8.32 -18.19
N SER A 47 4.30 -7.40 -17.27
CA SER A 47 4.66 -6.00 -17.46
C SER A 47 6.18 -5.86 -17.32
N LYS A 48 6.85 -5.56 -18.41
CA LYS A 48 8.09 -4.78 -18.32
C LYS A 48 7.70 -3.55 -17.53
N HIS A 49 8.34 -3.31 -16.39
CA HIS A 49 8.23 -2.04 -15.71
C HIS A 49 8.48 -0.97 -16.77
N SER A 50 7.44 -0.21 -17.06
CA SER A 50 7.60 0.97 -17.89
C SER A 50 8.39 1.94 -17.01
N ASP A 51 9.65 2.14 -17.32
CA ASP A 51 10.46 3.20 -16.75
C ASP A 51 9.88 4.58 -17.11
N ASP A 52 8.82 4.59 -17.90
CA ASP A 52 8.23 5.79 -18.46
C ASP A 52 6.93 6.16 -17.74
N PHE A 53 7.03 6.29 -16.43
CA PHE A 53 5.95 6.89 -15.62
C PHE A 53 5.56 8.27 -16.15
N ARG A 54 6.51 9.00 -16.71
CA ARG A 54 6.30 10.30 -17.32
C ARG A 54 5.37 10.23 -18.54
N ALA A 55 5.59 9.26 -19.44
CA ALA A 55 4.71 9.07 -20.61
C ALA A 55 3.29 8.70 -20.19
N VAL A 56 3.14 7.93 -19.11
CA VAL A 56 1.82 7.62 -18.54
C VAL A 56 1.15 8.89 -18.01
N LEU A 57 1.86 9.74 -17.28
CA LEU A 57 1.33 11.00 -16.80
C LEU A 57 0.92 11.93 -17.96
N GLU A 58 1.74 12.03 -18.98
CA GLU A 58 1.46 12.82 -20.19
C GLU A 58 0.20 12.32 -20.90
N GLN A 59 0.01 11.00 -21.01
CA GLN A 59 -1.18 10.40 -21.60
C GLN A 59 -2.47 10.78 -20.85
N TYR A 60 -2.39 10.99 -19.55
CA TYR A 60 -3.52 11.39 -18.70
C TYR A 60 -3.62 12.92 -18.52
N GLY A 61 -2.85 13.70 -19.25
CA GLY A 61 -2.85 15.17 -19.12
C GLY A 61 -2.19 15.66 -17.83
N MET A 62 -1.35 14.83 -17.21
CA MET A 62 -0.62 15.13 -15.98
C MET A 62 0.88 15.33 -16.24
N GLY A 63 1.24 15.66 -17.50
CA GLY A 63 2.64 15.84 -17.90
C GLY A 63 3.37 16.96 -17.17
N ASP A 64 2.62 17.94 -16.68
CA ASP A 64 3.15 19.05 -15.86
C ASP A 64 3.35 18.65 -14.38
N TYR A 65 3.11 17.39 -14.03
CA TYR A 65 3.35 16.92 -12.68
C TYR A 65 4.83 17.04 -12.33
N VAL A 66 5.09 17.66 -11.19
CA VAL A 66 6.43 18.10 -10.82
C VAL A 66 7.40 16.92 -10.71
N SER A 67 8.46 16.95 -11.52
CA SER A 67 9.64 16.13 -11.28
C SER A 67 10.61 16.86 -10.35
N PRO A 68 11.51 16.15 -9.63
CA PRO A 68 12.49 16.79 -8.76
C PRO A 68 13.34 17.88 -9.43
N GLU A 69 13.56 17.77 -10.73
CA GLU A 69 14.34 18.72 -11.50
C GLU A 69 13.65 20.08 -11.67
N HIS A 70 12.33 20.10 -11.61
CA HIS A 70 11.52 21.31 -11.81
C HIS A 70 11.02 21.93 -10.50
N ILE A 71 11.42 21.41 -9.36
CA ILE A 71 11.06 22.01 -8.06
C ILE A 71 11.90 23.25 -7.84
N GLU A 72 11.24 24.38 -7.74
CA GLU A 72 11.88 25.64 -7.36
C GLU A 72 11.94 25.77 -5.84
N ALA A 73 13.04 26.30 -5.32
CA ALA A 73 13.15 26.67 -3.92
C ALA A 73 12.27 27.89 -3.67
N ILE A 74 11.26 27.75 -2.82
CA ILE A 74 10.24 28.81 -2.66
C ILE A 74 10.45 29.64 -1.41
N ALA A 75 11.12 29.16 -0.38
CA ALA A 75 11.15 29.92 0.88
C ALA A 75 12.21 29.53 1.89
N ASP A 76 12.60 30.53 2.68
CA ASP A 76 13.10 30.38 4.04
C ASP A 76 12.03 29.73 4.91
N GLY A 77 12.07 28.43 4.99
CA GLY A 77 11.05 27.67 5.66
C GLY A 77 11.29 27.51 7.15
N ARG A 78 10.22 27.44 7.89
CA ARG A 78 10.22 26.96 9.26
C ARG A 78 10.35 25.42 9.25
N ASN A 79 10.81 24.86 10.35
CA ASN A 79 10.76 23.41 10.52
C ASN A 79 9.32 22.90 10.40
N VAL A 80 9.16 21.78 9.70
CA VAL A 80 7.88 21.10 9.53
C VAL A 80 7.92 19.78 10.27
N ILE A 81 6.93 19.53 11.12
CA ILE A 81 6.77 18.27 11.83
C ILE A 81 5.44 17.66 11.41
N VAL A 82 5.51 16.49 10.83
CA VAL A 82 4.32 15.69 10.44
C VAL A 82 4.20 14.52 11.41
N ILE A 83 3.09 14.42 12.11
CA ILE A 83 2.81 13.32 13.04
C ILE A 83 1.71 12.45 12.42
N SER A 84 2.09 11.24 11.98
CA SER A 84 1.15 10.24 11.49
C SER A 84 0.74 9.32 12.63
N MET A 85 -0.54 9.36 12.98
CA MET A 85 -1.12 8.48 14.00
C MET A 85 -1.83 7.33 13.31
N GLU A 86 -1.12 6.22 13.17
CA GLU A 86 -1.65 5.05 12.51
C GLU A 86 -2.57 4.23 13.42
N SER A 87 -3.52 3.50 12.81
CA SER A 87 -4.48 2.63 13.51
C SER A 87 -5.35 3.34 14.54
N MET A 88 -5.44 4.66 14.47
CA MET A 88 -6.31 5.43 15.33
C MET A 88 -7.71 5.55 14.74
N GLU A 89 -8.69 4.99 15.44
CA GLU A 89 -10.08 5.06 15.02
C GLU A 89 -10.64 6.47 15.23
N LYS A 90 -11.32 7.02 14.21
CA LYS A 90 -11.93 8.36 14.27
C LYS A 90 -12.89 8.52 15.45
N ASN A 91 -13.62 7.46 15.81
CA ASN A 91 -14.57 7.49 16.91
C ASN A 91 -13.94 7.76 18.28
N ILE A 92 -12.63 7.51 18.44
CA ILE A 92 -11.89 7.84 19.66
C ILE A 92 -11.89 9.35 19.89
N LEU A 93 -11.81 10.15 18.83
CA LEU A 93 -11.90 11.62 18.91
C LEU A 93 -13.30 12.11 19.29
N LEU A 94 -14.32 11.32 18.97
CA LEU A 94 -15.74 11.66 19.19
C LEU A 94 -16.29 11.07 20.49
N CYS A 95 -15.48 10.32 21.24
CA CYS A 95 -15.91 9.67 22.46
C CYS A 95 -16.35 10.70 23.52
N PRO A 96 -17.55 10.55 24.13
CA PRO A 96 -18.06 11.48 25.14
C PRO A 96 -17.12 11.69 26.33
N HIS A 97 -16.32 10.68 26.68
CA HIS A 97 -15.37 10.74 27.80
C HIS A 97 -13.99 11.30 27.40
N SER A 98 -13.87 11.85 26.20
CA SER A 98 -12.65 12.49 25.69
C SER A 98 -11.36 11.71 26.03
N LEU A 99 -11.19 10.56 25.38
CA LEU A 99 -9.99 9.75 25.52
C LEU A 99 -8.75 10.47 24.96
N THR A 100 -8.96 11.51 24.15
CA THR A 100 -7.91 12.30 23.51
C THR A 100 -8.12 13.81 23.72
N PRO A 101 -8.08 14.32 24.96
CA PRO A 101 -8.43 15.70 25.26
C PRO A 101 -7.53 16.73 24.55
N HIS A 102 -6.26 16.43 24.38
CA HIS A 102 -5.32 17.32 23.69
C HIS A 102 -5.57 17.39 22.20
N LEU A 103 -5.87 16.27 21.54
CA LEU A 103 -6.23 16.25 20.12
C LEU A 103 -7.55 16.96 19.87
N ASN A 104 -8.53 16.76 20.75
CA ASN A 104 -9.81 17.46 20.66
C ASN A 104 -9.63 18.97 20.83
N ARG A 105 -8.76 19.41 21.73
CA ARG A 105 -8.42 20.82 21.85
C ARG A 105 -7.77 21.35 20.57
N LEU A 106 -6.75 20.68 20.05
CA LEU A 106 -6.10 21.08 18.79
C LEU A 106 -7.10 21.14 17.64
N ARG A 107 -8.00 20.17 17.53
CA ARG A 107 -9.06 20.17 16.52
C ARG A 107 -9.96 21.40 16.58
N ASN A 108 -10.23 21.90 17.78
CA ASN A 108 -11.11 23.05 18.00
C ASN A 108 -10.37 24.40 17.84
N GLU A 109 -9.10 24.44 18.21
CA GLU A 109 -8.30 25.68 18.21
C GLU A 109 -7.58 25.91 16.87
N TRP A 110 -7.33 24.86 16.08
CA TRP A 110 -6.56 24.89 14.85
C TRP A 110 -7.38 24.44 13.64
N HIS A 111 -6.79 24.51 12.46
CA HIS A 111 -7.44 24.02 11.26
C HIS A 111 -7.60 22.51 11.31
N SER A 112 -8.80 22.03 11.16
CA SER A 112 -9.15 20.61 11.11
C SER A 112 -9.87 20.31 9.80
N ILE A 113 -9.37 19.33 9.05
CA ILE A 113 -9.93 18.90 7.79
C ILE A 113 -10.27 17.42 7.88
N ASP A 114 -11.52 17.08 7.59
CA ASP A 114 -11.92 15.70 7.41
C ASP A 114 -11.60 15.27 5.97
N ILE A 115 -10.68 14.34 5.83
CA ILE A 115 -10.34 13.74 4.54
C ILE A 115 -10.88 12.32 4.46
N TYR A 116 -11.39 11.98 3.27
CA TYR A 116 -11.78 10.61 2.97
C TYR A 116 -10.61 9.93 2.29
N PRO A 117 -10.22 8.78 2.77
CA PRO A 117 -9.10 8.06 2.21
C PRO A 117 -9.48 7.47 0.84
N ASN A 118 -8.55 7.47 -0.09
CA ASN A 118 -8.65 6.83 -1.40
C ASN A 118 -8.33 5.31 -1.35
N ASN A 119 -8.29 4.65 -2.48
CA ASN A 119 -7.90 3.25 -2.58
C ASN A 119 -6.47 3.00 -2.09
N GLY A 120 -6.20 1.82 -1.55
CA GLY A 120 -4.87 1.45 -1.06
C GLY A 120 -4.51 1.93 0.35
N ARG A 121 -5.41 2.56 1.03
CA ARG A 121 -5.24 3.18 2.35
C ARG A 121 -5.38 2.27 3.56
N SER A 122 -5.90 1.07 3.35
CA SER A 122 -6.23 0.16 4.46
C SER A 122 -5.03 -0.54 5.07
N TRP A 123 -3.83 -0.17 4.63
CA TRP A 123 -2.57 -0.69 5.15
C TRP A 123 -1.48 0.39 5.20
N THR A 124 -0.53 0.21 6.08
CA THR A 124 0.53 1.16 6.44
C THR A 124 1.31 1.68 5.24
N SER A 125 1.82 0.78 4.41
CA SER A 125 2.65 1.15 3.26
C SER A 125 1.87 1.96 2.23
N GLY A 126 0.60 1.62 1.98
CA GLY A 126 -0.24 2.36 1.05
C GLY A 126 -0.57 3.76 1.54
N SER A 127 -0.86 3.90 2.83
CA SER A 127 -1.09 5.21 3.45
C SER A 127 0.14 6.09 3.42
N LEU A 128 1.30 5.52 3.74
CA LEU A 128 2.58 6.20 3.70
C LEU A 128 2.93 6.64 2.27
N TYR A 129 2.81 5.73 1.31
CA TYR A 129 3.02 6.04 -0.10
C TYR A 129 2.13 7.21 -0.56
N THR A 130 0.83 7.11 -0.31
CA THR A 130 -0.12 8.15 -0.71
C THR A 130 0.17 9.50 -0.06
N SER A 131 0.52 9.52 1.22
CA SER A 131 0.82 10.78 1.92
C SER A 131 2.13 11.42 1.45
N LEU A 132 3.10 10.63 1.00
CA LEU A 132 4.37 11.15 0.51
C LEU A 132 4.32 11.58 -0.96
N THR A 133 3.48 10.93 -1.79
CA THR A 133 3.46 11.17 -3.24
C THR A 133 2.23 11.92 -3.74
N GLY A 134 1.13 11.91 -2.98
CA GLY A 134 -0.16 12.39 -3.45
C GLY A 134 -0.90 11.43 -4.38
N PHE A 135 -0.30 10.28 -4.75
CA PHE A 135 -0.94 9.28 -5.59
C PHE A 135 -1.66 8.21 -4.80
N PRO A 136 -2.80 7.68 -5.29
CA PRO A 136 -3.44 6.52 -4.68
C PRO A 136 -2.54 5.29 -4.79
N ALA A 137 -2.48 4.52 -3.71
CA ALA A 137 -1.73 3.28 -3.68
C ALA A 137 -2.55 2.12 -4.26
N GLU A 138 -2.68 2.06 -5.57
CA GLU A 138 -3.44 1.02 -6.27
C GLU A 138 -2.53 -0.15 -6.68
N PHE A 139 -1.90 -0.77 -5.72
CA PHE A 139 -0.94 -1.86 -6.00
C PHE A 139 -1.59 -3.21 -6.33
N GLY A 140 -2.89 -3.31 -6.34
CA GLY A 140 -3.66 -4.47 -6.79
C GLY A 140 -3.53 -5.74 -5.93
N ILE A 141 -2.38 -6.02 -5.35
CA ILE A 141 -2.09 -7.26 -4.63
C ILE A 141 -1.19 -7.02 -3.44
N GLY A 142 -1.47 -7.77 -2.37
CA GLY A 142 -0.52 -8.00 -1.30
C GLY A 142 -0.31 -6.86 -0.30
N GLY A 143 -1.05 -5.77 -0.41
CA GLY A 143 -0.99 -4.72 0.60
C GLY A 143 0.45 -4.26 0.89
N ASN A 144 0.87 -4.41 2.12
CA ASN A 144 2.20 -4.00 2.58
C ASN A 144 3.38 -4.71 1.92
N GLN A 145 3.14 -5.83 1.25
CA GLN A 145 4.24 -6.68 0.75
C GLN A 145 4.92 -6.15 -0.50
N ILE A 146 4.26 -5.27 -1.25
CA ILE A 146 4.81 -4.78 -2.52
C ILE A 146 6.14 -4.07 -2.36
N PHE A 147 6.34 -3.38 -1.25
CA PHE A 147 7.57 -2.64 -0.98
C PHE A 147 8.72 -3.49 -0.44
N HIS A 148 8.52 -4.77 -0.19
CA HIS A 148 9.64 -5.66 0.16
C HIS A 148 10.63 -5.84 -0.99
N THR A 149 10.20 -5.67 -2.22
CA THR A 149 11.02 -5.83 -3.42
C THR A 149 11.16 -4.57 -4.27
N ALA A 150 10.29 -3.58 -4.07
CA ALA A 150 10.29 -2.33 -4.83
C ALA A 150 11.24 -1.32 -4.16
N VAL A 151 12.49 -1.27 -4.61
CA VAL A 151 13.53 -0.38 -4.07
C VAL A 151 13.80 0.83 -4.97
N HIS A 152 13.18 0.92 -6.13
CA HIS A 152 13.40 2.00 -7.09
C HIS A 152 12.07 2.56 -7.57
N SER A 153 11.91 3.85 -7.44
CA SER A 153 10.76 4.58 -7.96
C SER A 153 11.24 5.93 -8.51
N ASN A 154 10.75 6.29 -9.70
CA ASN A 154 10.98 7.59 -10.28
C ASN A 154 9.89 8.60 -9.90
N ILE A 155 9.07 8.28 -8.93
CA ILE A 155 8.01 9.15 -8.44
C ILE A 155 8.59 10.18 -7.49
N SER A 156 8.32 11.44 -7.77
CA SER A 156 8.65 12.54 -6.85
C SER A 156 7.79 12.48 -5.61
N SER A 157 8.40 12.72 -4.47
CA SER A 157 7.75 12.77 -3.18
C SER A 157 7.84 14.16 -2.57
N ILE A 158 7.05 14.43 -1.54
CA ILE A 158 7.19 15.66 -0.75
C ILE A 158 8.58 15.77 -0.11
N VAL A 159 9.24 14.64 0.13
CA VAL A 159 10.61 14.60 0.66
C VAL A 159 11.59 15.23 -0.32
N ASP A 160 11.44 14.94 -1.62
CA ASP A 160 12.28 15.53 -2.67
C ASP A 160 12.09 17.04 -2.74
N VAL A 161 10.85 17.52 -2.52
CA VAL A 161 10.56 18.96 -2.45
C VAL A 161 11.33 19.60 -1.28
N PHE A 162 11.26 19.01 -0.10
CA PHE A 162 11.97 19.53 1.07
C PHE A 162 13.49 19.50 0.88
N ARG A 163 14.04 18.43 0.37
CA ARG A 163 15.49 18.30 0.12
C ARG A 163 16.00 19.33 -0.88
N LYS A 164 15.24 19.62 -1.94
CA LYS A 164 15.59 20.68 -2.91
C LYS A 164 15.53 22.09 -2.31
N ASN A 165 14.86 22.25 -1.19
CA ASN A 165 14.82 23.49 -0.42
C ASN A 165 15.76 23.44 0.80
N ASP A 166 16.81 22.66 0.74
CA ASP A 166 17.86 22.55 1.75
C ASP A 166 17.39 22.08 3.15
N TYR A 167 16.21 21.43 3.20
CA TYR A 167 15.77 20.79 4.44
C TYR A 167 16.46 19.46 4.63
N ARG A 168 16.84 19.17 5.85
CA ARG A 168 17.18 17.84 6.29
C ARG A 168 15.89 17.09 6.62
N THR A 169 15.71 15.93 6.01
CA THR A 169 14.50 15.10 6.12
C THR A 169 14.76 13.91 7.04
N ILE A 170 14.01 13.81 8.12
CA ILE A 170 14.17 12.76 9.12
C ILE A 170 12.84 12.02 9.28
N PHE A 171 12.86 10.71 9.23
CA PHE A 171 11.71 9.87 9.52
C PHE A 171 11.95 9.11 10.83
N ILE A 172 11.03 9.24 11.78
CA ILE A 172 11.13 8.58 13.08
C ILE A 172 10.02 7.52 13.17
N ILE A 173 10.40 6.28 13.43
CA ILE A 173 9.48 5.16 13.52
C ILE A 173 9.95 4.15 14.56
N GLY A 174 9.03 3.40 15.16
CA GLY A 174 9.39 2.36 16.12
C GLY A 174 10.14 1.18 15.49
N ASN A 175 9.68 0.71 14.34
CA ASN A 175 10.30 -0.40 13.60
C ASN A 175 10.20 -0.16 12.09
N ALA A 176 11.32 0.20 11.49
CA ALA A 176 11.37 0.46 10.05
C ALA A 176 11.30 -0.82 9.18
N GLU A 177 11.58 -1.99 9.75
CA GLU A 177 11.49 -3.27 9.01
C GLU A 177 10.04 -3.74 8.85
N PHE A 178 9.13 -3.18 9.63
CA PHE A 178 7.73 -3.55 9.53
C PHE A 178 7.15 -3.19 8.16
N SER A 179 6.55 -4.17 7.48
CA SER A 179 5.78 -4.00 6.23
C SER A 179 6.55 -3.33 5.07
N GLY A 180 7.86 -3.50 4.99
CA GLY A 180 8.68 -2.91 3.94
C GLY A 180 8.84 -1.39 4.05
N THR A 181 8.58 -0.82 5.20
CA THR A 181 8.65 0.63 5.43
C THR A 181 10.03 1.18 5.14
N ARG A 182 11.10 0.51 5.56
CA ARG A 182 12.49 0.93 5.27
C ARG A 182 12.72 1.10 3.76
N ASN A 183 12.22 0.18 2.94
CA ASN A 183 12.35 0.27 1.50
C ASN A 183 11.62 1.50 0.93
N ILE A 184 10.43 1.80 1.44
CA ILE A 184 9.68 3.01 1.05
C ILE A 184 10.49 4.26 1.40
N LEU A 185 10.99 4.34 2.64
CA LEU A 185 11.73 5.50 3.13
C LEU A 185 13.03 5.71 2.35
N THR A 186 13.71 4.61 2.02
CA THR A 186 14.93 4.63 1.18
C THR A 186 14.59 5.07 -0.25
N THR A 187 13.50 4.57 -0.82
CA THR A 187 13.03 4.94 -2.15
C THR A 187 12.71 6.43 -2.27
N PHE A 188 12.17 7.03 -1.21
CA PHE A 188 11.86 8.46 -1.15
C PHE A 188 12.99 9.32 -0.56
N HIS A 189 14.18 8.77 -0.43
CA HIS A 189 15.41 9.51 -0.14
C HIS A 189 15.40 10.33 1.16
N PHE A 190 14.78 9.83 2.24
CA PHE A 190 14.95 10.45 3.54
C PHE A 190 16.44 10.48 3.92
N ASP A 191 16.92 11.59 4.42
CA ASP A 191 18.32 11.77 4.83
C ASP A 191 18.66 10.94 6.06
N GLU A 192 17.68 10.70 6.91
CA GLU A 192 17.86 9.92 8.14
C GLU A 192 16.57 9.15 8.48
N ILE A 193 16.75 7.91 8.86
CA ILE A 193 15.69 7.04 9.40
C ILE A 193 16.10 6.69 10.83
N VAL A 194 15.30 7.14 11.79
CA VAL A 194 15.51 6.86 13.21
C VAL A 194 14.51 5.78 13.63
N ASP A 195 15.02 4.63 14.00
CA ASP A 195 14.26 3.55 14.60
C ASP A 195 15.03 3.01 15.84
N TYR A 196 14.44 2.10 16.58
CA TYR A 196 15.08 1.59 17.78
C TYR A 196 15.41 0.08 17.67
N LEU A 197 15.66 -0.42 16.49
CA LEU A 197 16.22 -1.74 16.24
C LEU A 197 17.71 -1.64 15.93
#